data_325eee58c62d5c140f73a36d64f1086c
#
_entry.id   325eee58c62d5c140f73a36d64f1086c
#
_cell.length_a   1.000
_cell.length_b   1.000
_cell.length_c   1.000
_cell.angle_alpha   90.00
_cell.angle_beta   90.00
_cell.angle_gamma   90.00
#
_symmetry.space_group_name_H-M   'P 1'
#
loop_
_entity.id
_entity.type
_entity.pdbx_description
1 polymer ?
#
loop_
_entity_poly.entity_id
_entity_poly.type
_entity_poly.pdbx_seq_one_letter_code
_entity_poly.pdbx_strand_id
1 'polypeptide(L)'
;ASTNLLPNLTLEAALHENLVALGPVAFDERDIAFARSIQETFTEEAISSSIRLYRIKDDVFSNARIDGSTPLHLGLRAFEGESHFRAGSTDVGDVSWVTPTAQCWTPAWAIGTNPHTWQVVAQGRSPAAHKAMAHAAKALAATGLSLLTTPDLLAAAKAEWREKTDGKPYVCPIPADVMPGVGLTERP
;
A
#
# COMPACT_ATOMS: atom_id res chain seq x y z
N ALA A 1 11.32 13.06 11.77
CA ALA A 1 10.39 13.89 10.99
C ALA A 1 10.28 13.28 9.59
N SER A 2 9.11 13.32 8.99
CA SER A 2 8.85 12.89 7.61
C SER A 2 7.90 13.90 6.97
N THR A 3 8.03 14.07 5.66
CA THR A 3 7.11 14.90 4.87
C THR A 3 5.85 14.11 4.49
N ASN A 4 4.81 14.83 4.06
CA ASN A 4 3.64 14.19 3.46
C ASN A 4 4.06 13.44 2.18
N LEU A 5 3.43 12.29 1.93
CA LEU A 5 3.54 11.63 0.64
C LEU A 5 3.00 12.55 -0.46
N LEU A 6 3.78 12.75 -1.51
CA LEU A 6 3.36 13.46 -2.72
C LEU A 6 2.82 12.43 -3.72
N PRO A 7 1.51 12.37 -3.94
CA PRO A 7 0.93 11.37 -4.83
C PRO A 7 1.29 11.65 -6.30
N ASN A 8 1.51 10.58 -7.07
CA ASN A 8 1.68 10.64 -8.52
C ASN A 8 0.61 9.79 -9.19
N LEU A 9 -0.47 10.41 -9.61
CA LEU A 9 -1.65 9.72 -10.15
C LEU A 9 -1.35 8.98 -11.46
N THR A 10 -0.42 9.48 -12.25
CA THR A 10 0.05 8.81 -13.47
C THR A 10 0.68 7.45 -13.15
N LEU A 11 1.56 7.40 -12.14
CA LEU A 11 2.17 6.13 -11.70
C LEU A 11 1.16 5.23 -10.99
N GLU A 12 0.29 5.78 -10.19
CA GLU A 12 -0.74 5.02 -9.48
C GLU A 12 -1.72 4.36 -10.46
N ALA A 13 -2.11 5.07 -11.54
CA ALA A 13 -2.91 4.51 -12.61
C ALA A 13 -2.21 3.34 -13.31
N ALA A 14 -0.95 3.52 -13.70
CA ALA A 14 -0.17 2.46 -14.34
C ALA A 14 0.03 1.23 -13.43
N LEU A 15 0.27 1.46 -12.14
CA LEU A 15 0.37 0.40 -11.15
C LEU A 15 -0.97 -0.34 -10.99
N HIS A 16 -2.09 0.41 -10.97
CA HIS A 16 -3.42 -0.17 -10.89
C HIS A 16 -3.76 -1.01 -12.14
N GLU A 17 -3.44 -0.55 -13.35
CA GLU A 17 -3.61 -1.32 -14.58
C GLU A 17 -2.85 -2.66 -14.53
N ASN A 18 -1.63 -2.66 -14.00
CA ASN A 18 -0.86 -3.88 -13.80
C ASN A 18 -1.48 -4.81 -12.73
N LEU A 19 -2.05 -4.25 -11.65
CA LEU A 19 -2.81 -5.03 -10.67
C LEU A 19 -4.05 -5.66 -11.30
N VAL A 20 -4.79 -4.92 -12.15
CA VAL A 20 -5.94 -5.44 -12.90
C VAL A 20 -5.51 -6.58 -13.82
N ALA A 21 -4.42 -6.42 -14.55
CA ALA A 21 -3.89 -7.46 -15.45
C ALA A 21 -3.44 -8.73 -14.71
N LEU A 22 -2.93 -8.58 -13.49
CA LEU A 22 -2.55 -9.71 -12.63
C LEU A 22 -3.76 -10.42 -12.00
N GLY A 23 -4.87 -9.72 -11.85
CA GLY A 23 -6.04 -10.21 -11.13
C GLY A 23 -5.87 -10.16 -9.61
N PRO A 24 -6.82 -10.71 -8.84
CA PRO A 24 -6.75 -10.76 -7.38
C PRO A 24 -5.69 -11.75 -6.89
N VAL A 25 -5.31 -11.61 -5.61
CA VAL A 25 -4.44 -12.61 -4.95
C VAL A 25 -5.16 -13.95 -4.86
N ALA A 26 -4.52 -15.01 -5.35
CA ALA A 26 -5.08 -16.36 -5.35
C ALA A 26 -4.96 -17.03 -3.98
N PHE A 27 -5.88 -16.71 -3.07
CA PHE A 27 -6.01 -17.38 -1.79
C PHE A 27 -6.72 -18.72 -1.92
N ASP A 28 -6.31 -19.70 -1.12
CA ASP A 28 -6.97 -20.98 -1.00
C ASP A 28 -7.80 -21.08 0.29
N GLU A 29 -8.49 -22.21 0.48
CA GLU A 29 -9.36 -22.44 1.63
C GLU A 29 -8.60 -22.39 2.97
N ARG A 30 -7.32 -22.77 3.00
CA ARG A 30 -6.48 -22.72 4.21
C ARG A 30 -6.15 -21.30 4.59
N ASP A 31 -5.88 -20.43 3.59
CA ASP A 31 -5.65 -19.00 3.81
C ASP A 31 -6.90 -18.35 4.42
N ILE A 32 -8.06 -18.67 3.83
CA ILE A 32 -9.36 -18.15 4.30
C ILE A 32 -9.67 -18.65 5.71
N ALA A 33 -9.45 -19.94 6.00
CA ALA A 33 -9.71 -20.51 7.32
C ALA A 33 -8.81 -19.87 8.38
N PHE A 34 -7.52 -19.69 8.09
CA PHE A 34 -6.61 -19.01 9.00
C PHE A 34 -6.99 -17.56 9.23
N ALA A 35 -7.26 -16.82 8.16
CA ALA A 35 -7.70 -15.44 8.29
C ALA A 35 -9.00 -15.30 9.08
N ARG A 36 -9.94 -16.26 8.97
CA ARG A 36 -11.15 -16.30 9.76
C ARG A 36 -10.86 -16.50 11.25
N SER A 37 -9.96 -17.41 11.60
CA SER A 37 -9.58 -17.62 13.01
C SER A 37 -8.97 -16.35 13.65
N ILE A 38 -8.29 -15.54 12.86
CA ILE A 38 -7.81 -14.22 13.31
C ILE A 38 -8.97 -13.23 13.40
N GLN A 39 -9.87 -13.21 12.40
CA GLN A 39 -11.01 -12.30 12.38
C GLN A 39 -11.95 -12.51 13.57
N GLU A 40 -12.12 -13.74 14.03
CA GLU A 40 -12.90 -14.10 15.22
C GLU A 40 -12.34 -13.47 16.52
N THR A 41 -11.11 -12.98 16.51
CA THR A 41 -10.53 -12.23 17.64
C THR A 41 -10.92 -10.76 17.66
N PHE A 42 -11.64 -10.28 16.65
CA PHE A 42 -12.04 -8.88 16.52
C PHE A 42 -13.51 -8.67 16.90
N THR A 43 -13.82 -7.44 17.28
CA THR A 43 -15.20 -6.99 17.42
C THR A 43 -15.76 -6.62 16.03
N GLU A 44 -17.07 -6.66 15.88
CA GLU A 44 -17.75 -6.19 14.67
C GLU A 44 -17.41 -4.72 14.35
N GLU A 45 -17.23 -3.90 15.39
CA GLU A 45 -16.83 -2.50 15.23
C GLU A 45 -15.41 -2.37 14.66
N ALA A 46 -14.46 -3.21 15.08
CA ALA A 46 -13.11 -3.24 14.53
C ALA A 46 -13.12 -3.61 13.03
N ILE A 47 -13.91 -4.62 12.66
CA ILE A 47 -14.08 -5.04 11.26
C ILE A 47 -14.69 -3.90 10.43
N SER A 48 -15.80 -3.31 10.90
CA SER A 48 -16.48 -2.22 10.22
C SER A 48 -15.60 -0.98 10.10
N SER A 49 -14.81 -0.66 11.12
CA SER A 49 -13.84 0.45 11.10
C SER A 49 -12.72 0.21 10.12
N SER A 50 -12.21 -1.03 10.03
CA SER A 50 -11.20 -1.42 9.04
C SER A 50 -11.71 -1.24 7.61
N ILE A 51 -12.92 -1.70 7.32
CA ILE A 51 -13.55 -1.53 6.00
C ILE A 51 -13.65 -0.04 5.64
N ARG A 52 -14.11 0.80 6.57
CA ARG A 52 -14.18 2.26 6.36
C ARG A 52 -12.80 2.90 6.18
N LEU A 53 -11.83 2.53 7.04
CA LEU A 53 -10.48 3.10 7.03
C LEU A 53 -9.76 2.81 5.72
N TYR A 54 -9.84 1.58 5.25
CA TYR A 54 -9.20 1.18 4.00
C TYR A 54 -10.07 1.47 2.78
N ARG A 55 -11.27 2.06 2.98
CA ARG A 55 -12.19 2.36 1.90
C ARG A 55 -12.42 1.14 1.01
N ILE A 56 -12.53 -0.03 1.65
CA ILE A 56 -12.81 -1.27 0.96
C ILE A 56 -14.24 -1.16 0.41
N LYS A 57 -14.32 -0.83 -0.86
CA LYS A 57 -15.58 -0.66 -1.59
C LYS A 57 -15.67 -1.72 -2.69
N ASP A 58 -16.48 -1.43 -3.65
CA ASP A 58 -16.78 -2.29 -4.78
C ASP A 58 -15.51 -2.83 -5.46
N ASP A 59 -15.56 -4.08 -5.82
CA ASP A 59 -14.49 -4.81 -6.47
C ASP A 59 -14.59 -4.64 -8.00
N VAL A 60 -13.45 -4.44 -8.68
CA VAL A 60 -13.40 -4.34 -10.16
C VAL A 60 -13.77 -5.63 -10.88
N PHE A 61 -13.63 -6.78 -10.23
CA PHE A 61 -13.88 -8.09 -10.83
C PHE A 61 -15.27 -8.67 -10.51
N SER A 62 -15.87 -8.19 -9.44
CA SER A 62 -17.22 -8.59 -9.04
C SER A 62 -17.93 -7.38 -8.44
N ASN A 63 -19.18 -7.19 -8.76
CA ASN A 63 -20.01 -6.17 -8.09
C ASN A 63 -20.36 -6.56 -6.64
N ALA A 64 -19.60 -7.46 -6.02
CA ALA A 64 -19.82 -7.92 -4.67
C ALA A 64 -19.42 -6.84 -3.67
N ARG A 65 -20.35 -6.53 -2.79
CA ARG A 65 -20.09 -5.62 -1.67
C ARG A 65 -19.17 -6.29 -0.66
N ILE A 66 -18.12 -5.60 -0.26
CA ILE A 66 -17.20 -6.05 0.78
C ILE A 66 -17.75 -5.60 2.12
N ASP A 67 -18.31 -6.54 2.87
CA ASP A 67 -18.99 -6.31 4.16
C ASP A 67 -18.28 -6.96 5.35
N GLY A 68 -17.13 -7.61 5.12
CA GLY A 68 -16.39 -8.33 6.14
C GLY A 68 -16.86 -9.77 6.37
N SER A 69 -17.87 -10.26 5.65
CA SER A 69 -18.30 -11.66 5.71
C SER A 69 -17.21 -12.62 5.22
N THR A 70 -16.36 -12.17 4.32
CA THR A 70 -15.10 -12.84 3.97
C THR A 70 -13.96 -12.26 4.79
N PRO A 71 -13.09 -13.11 5.38
CA PRO A 71 -12.02 -12.62 6.27
C PRO A 71 -10.88 -11.94 5.54
N LEU A 72 -10.70 -12.17 4.23
CA LEU A 72 -9.71 -11.54 3.37
C LEU A 72 -10.41 -10.76 2.25
N HIS A 73 -9.77 -9.70 1.78
CA HIS A 73 -10.19 -9.03 0.55
C HIS A 73 -9.82 -9.89 -0.65
N LEU A 74 -10.82 -10.43 -1.35
CA LEU A 74 -10.65 -11.38 -2.44
C LEU A 74 -10.66 -10.74 -3.83
N GLY A 75 -10.74 -9.42 -3.90
CA GLY A 75 -10.85 -8.67 -5.13
C GLY A 75 -9.79 -7.59 -5.27
N LEU A 76 -10.05 -6.65 -6.14
CA LEU A 76 -9.23 -5.45 -6.35
C LEU A 76 -10.12 -4.22 -6.29
N ARG A 77 -9.74 -3.24 -5.47
CA ARG A 77 -10.45 -1.97 -5.38
C ARG A 77 -10.28 -1.17 -6.67
N ALA A 78 -11.35 -0.50 -7.11
CA ALA A 78 -11.30 0.40 -8.26
C ALA A 78 -10.33 1.58 -8.01
N PHE A 79 -9.67 2.03 -9.07
CA PHE A 79 -8.88 3.26 -9.04
C PHE A 79 -9.80 4.47 -9.11
N GLU A 80 -9.74 5.32 -8.08
CA GLU A 80 -10.62 6.48 -7.98
C GLU A 80 -10.07 7.72 -8.72
N GLY A 81 -8.80 7.71 -9.13
CA GLY A 81 -8.17 8.83 -9.85
C GLY A 81 -7.95 10.08 -9.00
N GLU A 82 -8.08 9.96 -7.69
CA GLU A 82 -7.90 11.06 -6.74
C GLU A 82 -7.13 10.60 -5.49
N SER A 83 -6.47 11.56 -4.87
CA SER A 83 -5.72 11.32 -3.63
C SER A 83 -6.60 11.53 -2.41
N HIS A 84 -6.42 10.66 -1.42
CA HIS A 84 -7.10 10.77 -0.14
C HIS A 84 -6.10 10.91 0.99
N PHE A 85 -6.34 11.89 1.86
CA PHE A 85 -5.54 12.04 3.06
C PHE A 85 -5.71 10.82 3.98
N ARG A 86 -4.58 10.28 4.45
CA ARG A 86 -4.52 9.28 5.50
C ARG A 86 -3.56 9.74 6.58
N ALA A 87 -4.00 9.63 7.83
CA ALA A 87 -3.11 9.84 8.96
C ALA A 87 -2.09 8.69 9.05
N GLY A 88 -0.85 9.04 9.27
CA GLY A 88 0.27 8.09 9.38
C GLY A 88 1.57 8.76 8.99
N SER A 89 2.68 8.07 9.20
CA SER A 89 4.01 8.51 8.77
C SER A 89 4.73 7.38 8.05
N THR A 90 5.50 7.74 7.04
CA THR A 90 6.32 6.81 6.27
C THR A 90 7.51 7.54 5.66
N ASP A 91 8.65 6.89 5.61
CA ASP A 91 9.87 7.42 4.97
C ASP A 91 9.68 7.61 3.45
N VAL A 92 8.70 6.92 2.86
CA VAL A 92 8.33 7.09 1.44
C VAL A 92 7.82 8.51 1.17
N GLY A 93 7.34 9.22 2.19
CA GLY A 93 7.00 10.64 2.08
C GLY A 93 8.16 11.44 1.50
N ASP A 94 9.32 11.37 2.15
CA ASP A 94 10.52 12.12 1.71
C ASP A 94 11.01 11.67 0.33
N VAL A 95 10.94 10.37 0.01
CA VAL A 95 11.28 9.83 -1.33
C VAL A 95 10.40 10.45 -2.40
N SER A 96 9.10 10.64 -2.13
CA SER A 96 8.14 11.17 -3.11
C SER A 96 8.41 12.62 -3.51
N TRP A 97 9.13 13.38 -2.68
CA TRP A 97 9.57 14.75 -3.00
C TRP A 97 10.87 14.80 -3.81
N VAL A 98 11.55 13.67 -3.95
CA VAL A 98 12.80 13.55 -4.75
C VAL A 98 12.54 12.91 -6.11
N THR A 99 11.55 12.04 -6.20
CA THR A 99 11.21 11.34 -7.43
C THR A 99 9.73 10.96 -7.49
N PRO A 100 9.11 10.83 -8.68
CA PRO A 100 7.78 10.29 -8.81
C PRO A 100 7.64 8.95 -8.10
N THR A 101 6.64 8.82 -7.23
CA THR A 101 6.47 7.64 -6.36
C THR A 101 5.02 7.18 -6.37
N ALA A 102 4.82 5.87 -6.44
CA ALA A 102 3.52 5.22 -6.22
C ALA A 102 3.66 4.06 -5.24
N GLN A 103 2.58 3.75 -4.54
CA GLN A 103 2.50 2.64 -3.60
C GLN A 103 1.30 1.75 -3.94
N CYS A 104 1.44 0.45 -3.72
CA CYS A 104 0.30 -0.47 -3.76
C CYS A 104 0.07 -1.13 -2.41
N TRP A 105 -1.16 -1.55 -2.20
CA TRP A 105 -1.58 -2.31 -1.04
C TRP A 105 -2.13 -3.65 -1.50
N THR A 106 -1.69 -4.72 -0.85
CA THR A 106 -2.17 -6.07 -1.10
C THR A 106 -2.74 -6.68 0.17
N PRO A 107 -3.77 -7.53 0.09
CA PRO A 107 -4.48 -8.05 1.25
C PRO A 107 -3.68 -9.15 1.97
N ALA A 108 -2.72 -8.77 2.81
CA ALA A 108 -1.88 -9.69 3.56
C ALA A 108 -2.46 -10.10 4.93
N TRP A 109 -3.52 -9.40 5.38
CA TRP A 109 -4.12 -9.57 6.70
C TRP A 109 -5.64 -9.72 6.63
N ALA A 110 -6.19 -10.40 7.64
CA ALA A 110 -7.63 -10.48 7.83
C ALA A 110 -8.25 -9.07 8.00
N ILE A 111 -9.42 -8.87 7.40
CA ILE A 111 -10.19 -7.63 7.54
C ILE A 111 -10.54 -7.45 9.03
N GLY A 112 -10.22 -6.28 9.56
CA GLY A 112 -10.32 -5.97 10.99
C GLY A 112 -8.96 -5.83 11.68
N THR A 113 -7.88 -6.29 11.06
CA THR A 113 -6.54 -6.21 11.65
C THR A 113 -6.06 -4.77 11.73
N ASN A 114 -5.77 -4.30 12.94
CA ASN A 114 -5.13 -3.01 13.17
C ASN A 114 -3.60 -3.14 13.11
N PRO A 115 -2.88 -2.18 12.54
CA PRO A 115 -1.42 -2.09 12.64
C PRO A 115 -0.96 -2.10 14.10
N HIS A 116 0.28 -2.59 14.34
CA HIS A 116 0.93 -2.63 15.65
C HIS A 116 0.24 -3.52 16.69
N THR A 117 -0.41 -4.59 16.25
CA THR A 117 -1.07 -5.58 17.12
C THR A 117 -0.43 -6.95 16.98
N TRP A 118 -0.68 -7.85 17.96
CA TRP A 118 -0.20 -9.22 17.90
C TRP A 118 -0.76 -9.99 16.69
N GLN A 119 -1.97 -9.61 16.24
CA GLN A 119 -2.59 -10.21 15.06
C GLN A 119 -1.77 -9.96 13.78
N VAL A 120 -1.15 -8.77 13.64
CA VAL A 120 -0.22 -8.50 12.53
C VAL A 120 0.96 -9.47 12.57
N VAL A 121 1.54 -9.64 13.76
CA VAL A 121 2.69 -10.55 13.94
C VAL A 121 2.32 -11.99 13.63
N ALA A 122 1.17 -12.45 14.11
CA ALA A 122 0.66 -13.81 13.88
C ALA A 122 0.46 -14.09 12.38
N GLN A 123 0.02 -13.09 11.62
CA GLN A 123 -0.25 -13.24 10.19
C GLN A 123 0.98 -13.06 9.29
N GLY A 124 2.03 -12.37 9.76
CA GLY A 124 3.17 -11.97 8.95
C GLY A 124 3.97 -13.11 8.31
N ARG A 125 3.88 -14.35 8.83
CA ARG A 125 4.49 -15.55 8.24
C ARG A 125 3.48 -16.52 7.64
N SER A 126 2.23 -16.12 7.52
CA SER A 126 1.20 -16.98 6.93
C SER A 126 1.41 -17.17 5.41
N PRO A 127 0.96 -18.29 4.84
CA PRO A 127 0.94 -18.44 3.38
C PRO A 127 0.19 -17.32 2.67
N ALA A 128 -0.90 -16.82 3.24
CA ALA A 128 -1.65 -15.68 2.72
C ALA A 128 -0.76 -14.41 2.61
N ALA A 129 0.00 -14.08 3.66
CA ALA A 129 0.92 -12.94 3.64
C ALA A 129 2.00 -13.10 2.58
N HIS A 130 2.57 -14.31 2.41
CA HIS A 130 3.55 -14.59 1.36
C HIS A 130 2.96 -14.47 -0.03
N LYS A 131 1.72 -14.94 -0.26
CA LYS A 131 1.01 -14.78 -1.54
C LYS A 131 0.79 -13.30 -1.85
N ALA A 132 0.33 -12.53 -0.88
CA ALA A 132 0.11 -11.09 -1.02
C ALA A 132 1.42 -10.34 -1.31
N MET A 133 2.51 -10.66 -0.60
CA MET A 133 3.85 -10.10 -0.85
C MET A 133 4.35 -10.41 -2.26
N ALA A 134 4.26 -11.67 -2.70
CA ALA A 134 4.66 -12.07 -4.04
C ALA A 134 3.81 -11.38 -5.13
N HIS A 135 2.52 -11.16 -4.86
CA HIS A 135 1.63 -10.44 -5.74
C HIS A 135 2.02 -8.97 -5.86
N ALA A 136 2.30 -8.29 -4.76
CA ALA A 136 2.83 -6.91 -4.76
C ALA A 136 4.14 -6.82 -5.56
N ALA A 137 5.06 -7.75 -5.35
CA ALA A 137 6.33 -7.79 -6.09
C ALA A 137 6.12 -7.91 -7.60
N LYS A 138 5.16 -8.74 -8.05
CA LYS A 138 4.80 -8.86 -9.47
C LYS A 138 4.22 -7.56 -10.01
N ALA A 139 3.32 -6.90 -9.29
CA ALA A 139 2.73 -5.63 -9.71
C ALA A 139 3.79 -4.54 -9.86
N LEU A 140 4.69 -4.42 -8.89
CA LEU A 140 5.80 -3.46 -8.94
C LEU A 140 6.76 -3.75 -10.09
N ALA A 141 7.11 -5.03 -10.32
CA ALA A 141 7.97 -5.44 -11.44
C ALA A 141 7.31 -5.14 -12.80
N ALA A 142 6.02 -5.44 -12.95
CA ALA A 142 5.27 -5.13 -14.17
C ALA A 142 5.21 -3.61 -14.41
N THR A 143 4.98 -2.81 -13.37
CA THR A 143 4.98 -1.35 -13.47
C THR A 143 6.36 -0.81 -13.84
N GLY A 144 7.43 -1.36 -13.24
CA GLY A 144 8.80 -1.03 -13.64
C GLY A 144 9.07 -1.33 -15.11
N LEU A 145 8.60 -2.49 -15.60
CA LEU A 145 8.70 -2.85 -17.01
C LEU A 145 7.91 -1.88 -17.90
N SER A 146 6.68 -1.53 -17.53
CA SER A 146 5.87 -0.54 -18.26
C SER A 146 6.61 0.80 -18.39
N LEU A 147 7.26 1.28 -17.34
CA LEU A 147 8.04 2.52 -17.36
C LEU A 147 9.29 2.43 -18.25
N LEU A 148 9.94 1.26 -18.30
CA LEU A 148 11.12 1.05 -19.15
C LEU A 148 10.77 0.92 -20.64
N THR A 149 9.59 0.40 -20.95
CA THR A 149 9.16 0.13 -22.33
C THR A 149 8.25 1.22 -22.91
N THR A 150 7.74 2.13 -22.07
CA THR A 150 6.83 3.21 -22.48
C THR A 150 7.40 4.57 -22.05
N PRO A 151 8.31 5.18 -22.84
CA PRO A 151 8.95 6.46 -22.49
C PRO A 151 7.95 7.59 -22.17
N ASP A 152 6.82 7.61 -22.86
CA ASP A 152 5.79 8.64 -22.66
C ASP A 152 5.14 8.54 -21.27
N LEU A 153 4.95 7.33 -20.73
CA LEU A 153 4.45 7.12 -19.37
C LEU A 153 5.44 7.70 -18.35
N LEU A 154 6.73 7.42 -18.51
CA LEU A 154 7.76 7.95 -17.64
C LEU A 154 7.85 9.48 -17.73
N ALA A 155 7.73 10.02 -18.94
CA ALA A 155 7.72 11.47 -19.16
C ALA A 155 6.52 12.14 -18.48
N ALA A 156 5.32 11.56 -18.62
CA ALA A 156 4.10 12.05 -17.98
C ALA A 156 4.20 12.02 -16.43
N ALA A 157 4.68 10.92 -15.86
CA ALA A 157 4.88 10.82 -14.41
C ALA A 157 5.86 11.88 -13.87
N LYS A 158 6.95 12.13 -14.61
CA LYS A 158 7.92 13.18 -14.28
C LYS A 158 7.34 14.60 -14.45
N ALA A 159 6.50 14.80 -15.44
CA ALA A 159 5.85 16.10 -15.67
C ALA A 159 4.88 16.42 -14.52
N GLU A 160 4.02 15.49 -14.13
CA GLU A 160 3.12 15.61 -12.98
C GLU A 160 3.90 15.92 -11.70
N TRP A 161 4.99 15.20 -11.45
CA TRP A 161 5.83 15.40 -10.28
C TRP A 161 6.46 16.80 -10.26
N ARG A 162 7.00 17.28 -11.39
CA ARG A 162 7.59 18.62 -11.50
C ARG A 162 6.56 19.72 -11.27
N GLU A 163 5.36 19.54 -11.79
CA GLU A 163 4.25 20.47 -11.56
C GLU A 163 3.92 20.56 -10.06
N LYS A 164 3.75 19.41 -9.39
CA LYS A 164 3.41 19.35 -7.97
C LYS A 164 4.50 19.87 -7.04
N THR A 165 5.77 19.72 -7.42
CA THR A 165 6.91 20.27 -6.66
C THR A 165 7.21 21.72 -7.02
N ASP A 166 6.54 22.30 -8.02
CA ASP A 166 6.85 23.62 -8.57
C ASP A 166 8.33 23.75 -9.02
N GLY A 167 8.92 22.61 -9.42
CA GLY A 167 10.32 22.50 -9.80
C GLY A 167 11.32 22.79 -8.67
N LYS A 168 10.84 22.90 -7.42
CA LYS A 168 11.68 23.20 -6.25
C LYS A 168 12.44 21.97 -5.78
N PRO A 169 13.69 22.12 -5.34
CA PRO A 169 14.44 21.02 -4.75
C PRO A 169 13.83 20.60 -3.40
N TYR A 170 13.90 19.32 -3.10
CA TYR A 170 13.53 18.81 -1.79
C TYR A 170 14.44 19.40 -0.69
N VAL A 171 13.83 19.84 0.38
CA VAL A 171 14.51 20.31 1.59
C VAL A 171 14.19 19.35 2.73
N CYS A 172 15.21 18.67 3.23
CA CYS A 172 15.05 17.77 4.37
C CYS A 172 14.55 18.53 5.60
N PRO A 173 13.48 18.10 6.27
CA PRO A 173 12.97 18.78 7.47
C PRO A 173 13.86 18.55 8.72
N ILE A 174 14.82 17.64 8.63
CA ILE A 174 15.78 17.38 9.71
C ILE A 174 16.91 18.41 9.60
N PRO A 175 17.23 19.16 10.67
CA PRO A 175 18.37 20.09 10.68
C PRO A 175 19.68 19.37 10.31
N ALA A 176 20.56 20.06 9.59
CA ALA A 176 21.79 19.46 9.04
C ALA A 176 22.79 19.00 10.13
N ASP A 177 22.68 19.53 11.32
CA ASP A 177 23.50 19.18 12.50
C ASP A 177 22.96 17.98 13.29
N VAL A 178 21.76 17.51 12.96
CA VAL A 178 21.17 16.33 13.59
C VAL A 178 21.70 15.06 12.91
N MET A 179 22.59 14.38 13.59
CA MET A 179 23.18 13.13 13.12
C MET A 179 22.29 11.93 13.46
N PRO A 180 22.26 10.88 12.61
CA PRO A 180 21.63 9.61 12.98
C PRO A 180 22.21 9.09 14.29
N GLY A 181 21.39 8.47 15.13
CA GLY A 181 21.80 7.92 16.44
C GLY A 181 22.69 6.66 16.31
N VAL A 182 23.64 6.65 15.37
CA VAL A 182 24.66 5.61 15.24
C VAL A 182 25.66 5.75 16.40
N GLY A 183 25.77 4.76 17.24
CA GLY A 183 26.67 4.80 18.41
C GLY A 183 25.98 4.63 19.75
N LEU A 184 24.66 4.49 19.81
CA LEU A 184 23.93 4.17 21.05
C LEU A 184 24.15 2.71 21.54
N THR A 185 25.02 1.95 20.87
CA THR A 185 25.38 0.58 21.24
C THR A 185 26.51 0.53 22.32
N GLU A 186 27.14 1.65 22.64
CA GLU A 186 28.04 1.74 23.80
C GLU A 186 27.25 2.20 25.03
N ARG A 187 26.39 1.30 25.54
CA ARG A 187 25.99 1.37 26.95
C ARG A 187 26.98 0.52 27.75
N PRO A 188 27.56 1.09 28.80
CA PRO A 188 28.45 0.36 29.69
C PRO A 188 27.74 -0.80 30.39
#